data_6f8b2e45f434e5cb3db1923fb2fc7043
#
_entry.id   6f8b2e45f434e5cb3db1923fb2fc7043
#
_cell.length_a   1.000
_cell.length_b   1.000
_cell.length_c   1.000
_cell.angle_alpha   90.00
_cell.angle_beta   90.00
_cell.angle_gamma   90.00
#
_symmetry.space_group_name_H-M   'P 1'
#
loop_
_entity.id
_entity.type
_entity.pdbx_description
1 polymer ?
#
loop_
_entity_poly.entity_id
_entity_poly.type
_entity_poly.pdbx_seq_one_letter_code
_entity_poly.pdbx_strand_id
1 'polypeptide(L)'
;VFNIMQEEKVTHISATPTFYRNTLVTFEKPVNTIKRATSGGERFDPYIEAIMRKAFPNARLNNIYASTEAGSLFAAEGDIFKIPDRIAEKVKIGEDGELLVHKSLLGQSVDILLDEDWYHTGDIVELNDQKQFRFVSRKSEMINVGGYKVNPYEVEEAILNIEGIEDAIVNSRTNRVTGSILVASVVRNKEADHIDEEFVTKELSKILQKWKIPRLVKFVDKIELTRT
;
A
#
# COMPACT_ATOMS: atom_id res chain seq x y z
N VAL A 1 0.20 -23.69 -5.15
CA VAL A 1 1.37 -22.81 -5.38
C VAL A 1 2.52 -23.24 -4.49
N PHE A 2 2.36 -23.33 -3.15
CA PHE A 2 3.45 -23.64 -2.20
C PHE A 2 4.08 -25.01 -2.41
N ASN A 3 3.29 -26.06 -2.60
CA ASN A 3 3.80 -27.39 -2.84
C ASN A 3 4.70 -27.43 -4.09
N ILE A 4 4.29 -26.78 -5.15
CA ILE A 4 5.09 -26.66 -6.39
C ILE A 4 6.41 -25.92 -6.11
N MET A 5 6.37 -24.82 -5.34
CA MET A 5 7.61 -24.09 -5.00
C MET A 5 8.61 -24.96 -4.24
N GLN A 6 8.15 -25.85 -3.36
CA GLN A 6 8.99 -26.76 -2.60
C GLN A 6 9.50 -27.93 -3.47
N GLU A 7 8.62 -28.56 -4.23
CA GLU A 7 8.93 -29.69 -5.13
C GLU A 7 9.94 -29.30 -6.21
N GLU A 8 9.71 -28.16 -6.86
CA GLU A 8 10.58 -27.62 -7.92
C GLU A 8 11.77 -26.81 -7.38
N LYS A 9 11.94 -26.72 -6.04
CA LYS A 9 13.02 -25.99 -5.38
C LYS A 9 13.18 -24.56 -5.90
N VAL A 10 12.05 -23.86 -6.06
CA VAL A 10 12.04 -22.46 -6.53
C VAL A 10 12.88 -21.61 -5.58
N THR A 11 13.74 -20.76 -6.15
CA THR A 11 14.66 -19.91 -5.40
C THR A 11 14.32 -18.43 -5.48
N HIS A 12 13.57 -18.01 -6.50
CA HIS A 12 13.17 -16.60 -6.72
C HIS A 12 11.70 -16.53 -7.07
N ILE A 13 11.01 -15.57 -6.46
CA ILE A 13 9.61 -15.26 -6.77
C ILE A 13 9.47 -13.75 -6.94
N SER A 14 8.68 -13.31 -7.92
CA SER A 14 8.34 -11.92 -8.13
C SER A 14 6.84 -11.83 -8.40
N ALA A 15 6.14 -11.03 -7.60
CA ALA A 15 4.70 -10.87 -7.71
C ALA A 15 4.25 -9.54 -7.08
N THR A 16 2.97 -9.20 -7.24
CA THR A 16 2.37 -8.03 -6.58
C THR A 16 2.05 -8.32 -5.11
N PRO A 17 1.95 -7.29 -4.25
CA PRO A 17 1.43 -7.41 -2.88
C PRO A 17 0.11 -8.18 -2.81
N THR A 18 -0.83 -7.89 -3.72
CA THR A 18 -2.11 -8.61 -3.81
C THR A 18 -1.93 -10.11 -4.03
N PHE A 19 -1.00 -10.52 -4.90
CA PHE A 19 -0.70 -11.94 -5.08
C PHE A 19 -0.20 -12.57 -3.78
N TYR A 20 0.72 -11.93 -3.08
CA TYR A 20 1.23 -12.42 -1.80
C TYR A 20 0.13 -12.48 -0.75
N ARG A 21 -0.69 -11.44 -0.63
CA ARG A 21 -1.82 -11.41 0.31
C ARG A 21 -2.78 -12.58 0.08
N ASN A 22 -3.16 -12.84 -1.17
CA ASN A 22 -4.11 -13.90 -1.50
C ASN A 22 -3.53 -15.31 -1.33
N THR A 23 -2.23 -15.49 -1.61
CA THR A 23 -1.61 -16.80 -1.58
C THR A 23 -1.03 -17.15 -0.21
N LEU A 24 -0.48 -16.17 0.52
CA LEU A 24 0.22 -16.44 1.77
C LEU A 24 -0.71 -16.59 2.99
N VAL A 25 -1.97 -16.19 2.89
CA VAL A 25 -2.95 -16.44 3.98
C VAL A 25 -3.13 -17.94 4.27
N THR A 26 -2.96 -18.78 3.26
CA THR A 26 -3.19 -20.23 3.36
C THR A 26 -1.92 -21.07 3.41
N PHE A 27 -0.74 -20.45 3.62
CA PHE A 27 0.47 -21.25 3.72
C PHE A 27 0.54 -22.00 5.07
N GLU A 28 0.81 -23.29 5.00
CA GLU A 28 0.91 -24.15 6.19
C GLU A 28 2.36 -24.29 6.66
N LYS A 29 3.31 -24.28 5.72
CA LYS A 29 4.74 -24.49 6.03
C LYS A 29 5.62 -23.50 5.26
N PRO A 30 6.66 -22.95 5.90
CA PRO A 30 7.62 -22.08 5.24
C PRO A 30 8.30 -22.73 4.03
N VAL A 31 8.52 -21.95 2.98
CA VAL A 31 9.29 -22.36 1.79
C VAL A 31 10.72 -21.87 1.92
N ASN A 32 11.58 -22.73 2.48
CA ASN A 32 12.96 -22.39 2.81
C ASN A 32 13.89 -22.30 1.59
N THR A 33 13.44 -22.75 0.42
CA THR A 33 14.20 -22.70 -0.84
C THR A 33 14.24 -21.31 -1.46
N ILE A 34 13.26 -20.45 -1.15
CA ILE A 34 13.21 -19.08 -1.67
C ILE A 34 14.36 -18.26 -1.07
N LYS A 35 15.22 -17.74 -1.94
CA LYS A 35 16.36 -16.86 -1.61
C LYS A 35 16.05 -15.39 -1.83
N ARG A 36 15.14 -15.08 -2.76
CA ARG A 36 14.69 -13.73 -3.05
C ARG A 36 13.20 -13.72 -3.35
N ALA A 37 12.48 -12.84 -2.66
CA ALA A 37 11.07 -12.57 -2.91
C ALA A 37 10.91 -11.08 -3.23
N THR A 38 10.46 -10.80 -4.45
CA THR A 38 10.29 -9.43 -4.95
C THR A 38 8.82 -9.07 -4.99
N SER A 39 8.50 -7.89 -4.49
CA SER A 39 7.18 -7.28 -4.54
C SER A 39 7.24 -5.96 -5.30
N GLY A 40 6.20 -5.61 -6.04
CA GLY A 40 6.14 -4.34 -6.77
C GLY A 40 4.81 -4.13 -7.49
N GLY A 41 4.61 -2.91 -8.02
CA GLY A 41 3.40 -2.55 -8.75
C GLY A 41 2.21 -2.12 -7.89
N GLU A 42 2.27 -2.31 -6.58
CA GLU A 42 1.25 -1.92 -5.61
C GLU A 42 1.94 -1.50 -4.31
N ARG A 43 1.17 -0.90 -3.38
CA ARG A 43 1.69 -0.54 -2.06
C ARG A 43 2.16 -1.79 -1.30
N PHE A 44 3.40 -1.74 -0.82
CA PHE A 44 3.99 -2.74 0.07
C PHE A 44 3.83 -2.27 1.52
N ASP A 45 2.98 -2.93 2.27
CA ASP A 45 2.67 -2.57 3.65
C ASP A 45 3.35 -3.52 4.67
N PRO A 46 3.43 -3.13 5.96
CA PRO A 46 4.06 -3.94 7.00
C PRO A 46 3.42 -5.33 7.19
N TYR A 47 2.12 -5.46 6.92
CA TYR A 47 1.42 -6.74 7.02
C TYR A 47 1.93 -7.72 5.95
N ILE A 48 2.06 -7.27 4.71
CA ILE A 48 2.62 -8.08 3.61
C ILE A 48 4.07 -8.46 3.92
N GLU A 49 4.88 -7.53 4.42
CA GLU A 49 6.25 -7.83 4.83
C GLU A 49 6.29 -8.93 5.89
N ALA A 50 5.48 -8.83 6.93
CA ALA A 50 5.41 -9.81 8.00
C ALA A 50 5.02 -11.21 7.51
N ILE A 51 4.01 -11.29 6.64
CA ILE A 51 3.57 -12.56 6.03
C ILE A 51 4.68 -13.15 5.15
N MET A 52 5.31 -12.35 4.29
CA MET A 52 6.39 -12.81 3.42
C MET A 52 7.58 -13.31 4.22
N ARG A 53 7.95 -12.66 5.33
CA ARG A 53 9.03 -13.13 6.22
C ARG A 53 8.72 -14.47 6.90
N LYS A 54 7.44 -14.68 7.26
CA LYS A 54 7.00 -15.99 7.80
C LYS A 54 7.02 -17.08 6.73
N ALA A 55 6.53 -16.78 5.52
CA ALA A 55 6.43 -17.75 4.45
C ALA A 55 7.79 -18.08 3.82
N PHE A 56 8.71 -17.14 3.76
CA PHE A 56 10.03 -17.22 3.11
C PHE A 56 11.15 -16.78 4.06
N PRO A 57 11.42 -17.52 5.16
CA PRO A 57 12.31 -17.05 6.22
C PRO A 57 13.77 -16.85 5.77
N ASN A 58 14.20 -17.51 4.69
CA ASN A 58 15.56 -17.41 4.14
C ASN A 58 15.64 -16.40 2.98
N ALA A 59 14.53 -15.76 2.61
CA ALA A 59 14.50 -14.87 1.49
C ALA A 59 14.96 -13.45 1.85
N ARG A 60 15.76 -12.85 0.97
CA ARG A 60 15.88 -11.41 0.92
C ARG A 60 14.61 -10.85 0.29
N LEU A 61 13.89 -10.04 1.03
CA LEU A 61 12.73 -9.31 0.50
C LEU A 61 13.22 -8.13 -0.33
N ASN A 62 12.50 -7.84 -1.41
CA ASN A 62 12.84 -6.77 -2.32
C ASN A 62 11.54 -6.09 -2.79
N ASN A 63 11.31 -4.87 -2.32
CA ASN A 63 10.21 -4.03 -2.77
C ASN A 63 10.71 -3.13 -3.89
N ILE A 64 10.02 -3.14 -5.04
CA ILE A 64 10.40 -2.36 -6.22
C ILE A 64 9.32 -1.32 -6.51
N TYR A 65 9.72 -0.06 -6.53
CA TYR A 65 8.93 1.00 -7.14
C TYR A 65 9.22 1.06 -8.63
N ALA A 66 8.19 0.78 -9.42
CA ALA A 66 8.24 0.76 -10.87
C ALA A 66 6.93 1.28 -11.47
N SER A 67 7.02 1.90 -12.61
CA SER A 67 5.87 2.31 -13.42
C SER A 67 6.07 1.92 -14.89
N THR A 68 4.99 1.95 -15.66
CA THR A 68 5.04 1.71 -17.11
C THR A 68 5.88 2.77 -17.80
N GLU A 69 5.83 4.00 -17.32
CA GLU A 69 6.48 5.18 -17.91
C GLU A 69 7.98 5.22 -17.65
N ALA A 70 8.41 4.80 -16.46
CA ALA A 70 9.81 4.97 -16.02
C ALA A 70 10.54 3.65 -15.74
N GLY A 71 9.86 2.51 -15.86
CA GLY A 71 10.42 1.22 -15.46
C GLY A 71 10.72 1.16 -13.96
N SER A 72 11.73 0.39 -13.56
CA SER A 72 12.13 0.26 -12.15
C SER A 72 13.05 1.40 -11.74
N LEU A 73 12.58 2.28 -10.85
CA LEU A 73 13.33 3.44 -10.36
C LEU A 73 14.02 3.19 -9.02
N PHE A 74 13.31 2.58 -8.07
CA PHE A 74 13.78 2.39 -6.71
C PHE A 74 13.59 0.96 -6.24
N ALA A 75 14.44 0.53 -5.30
CA ALA A 75 14.32 -0.76 -4.65
C ALA A 75 14.68 -0.62 -3.15
N ALA A 76 13.94 -1.33 -2.30
CA ALA A 76 14.11 -1.35 -0.86
C ALA A 76 13.89 -2.77 -0.30
N GLU A 77 14.33 -3.03 0.93
CA GLU A 77 14.00 -4.28 1.63
C GLU A 77 12.66 -4.23 2.36
N GLY A 78 12.14 -3.05 2.63
CA GLY A 78 10.84 -2.74 3.23
C GLY A 78 10.09 -1.70 2.40
N ASP A 79 9.40 -0.79 3.07
CA ASP A 79 8.61 0.29 2.46
C ASP A 79 9.36 1.63 2.33
N ILE A 80 10.61 1.72 2.84
CA ILE A 80 11.42 2.93 2.82
C ILE A 80 12.44 2.86 1.69
N PHE A 81 12.28 3.73 0.70
CA PHE A 81 13.16 3.84 -0.47
C PHE A 81 14.23 4.91 -0.28
N LYS A 82 15.42 4.64 -0.77
CA LYS A 82 16.49 5.63 -0.88
C LYS A 82 16.58 6.11 -2.33
N ILE A 83 16.66 7.43 -2.53
CA ILE A 83 16.93 7.99 -3.85
C ILE A 83 18.43 7.77 -4.16
N PRO A 84 18.76 6.98 -5.20
CA PRO A 84 20.17 6.76 -5.56
C PRO A 84 20.85 8.04 -6.03
N ASP A 85 22.10 8.28 -5.62
CA ASP A 85 22.85 9.49 -5.97
C ASP A 85 22.90 9.75 -7.49
N ARG A 86 22.99 8.70 -8.30
CA ARG A 86 23.02 8.78 -9.77
C ARG A 86 21.80 9.41 -10.41
N ILE A 87 20.67 9.46 -9.71
CA ILE A 87 19.42 10.04 -10.19
C ILE A 87 18.86 11.11 -9.23
N ALA A 88 19.61 11.52 -8.22
CA ALA A 88 19.13 12.46 -7.20
C ALA A 88 18.65 13.79 -7.79
N GLU A 89 19.33 14.32 -8.82
CA GLU A 89 18.92 15.54 -9.51
C GLU A 89 17.75 15.35 -10.50
N LYS A 90 17.37 14.10 -10.75
CA LYS A 90 16.31 13.70 -11.68
C LYS A 90 15.03 13.26 -10.97
N VAL A 91 14.98 13.42 -9.67
CA VAL A 91 13.84 13.09 -8.82
C VAL A 91 13.62 14.24 -7.85
N LYS A 92 12.42 14.72 -7.75
CA LYS A 92 12.01 15.72 -6.75
C LYS A 92 10.65 15.39 -6.17
N ILE A 93 10.37 15.99 -5.02
CA ILE A 93 9.05 15.90 -4.39
C ILE A 93 8.44 17.29 -4.44
N GLY A 94 7.24 17.37 -5.01
CA GLY A 94 6.46 18.60 -5.11
C GLY A 94 5.99 19.11 -3.73
N GLU A 95 5.48 20.34 -3.69
CA GLU A 95 4.98 20.95 -2.45
C GLU A 95 3.79 20.17 -1.85
N ASP A 96 3.04 19.47 -2.68
CA ASP A 96 1.91 18.61 -2.29
C ASP A 96 2.34 17.17 -1.93
N GLY A 97 3.64 16.89 -1.90
CA GLY A 97 4.20 15.58 -1.62
C GLY A 97 4.22 14.62 -2.82
N GLU A 98 3.88 15.10 -4.03
CA GLU A 98 3.90 14.27 -5.23
C GLU A 98 5.33 13.98 -5.68
N LEU A 99 5.62 12.72 -5.99
CA LEU A 99 6.88 12.30 -6.59
C LEU A 99 6.91 12.73 -8.06
N LEU A 100 7.97 13.47 -8.43
CA LEU A 100 8.19 13.97 -9.79
C LEU A 100 9.47 13.35 -10.35
N VAL A 101 9.42 12.94 -11.60
CA VAL A 101 10.51 12.26 -12.28
C VAL A 101 10.88 13.03 -13.55
N HIS A 102 12.17 13.33 -13.69
CA HIS A 102 12.67 14.03 -14.87
C HIS A 102 12.52 13.16 -16.13
N LYS A 103 12.17 13.77 -17.25
CA LYS A 103 11.92 13.09 -18.54
C LYS A 103 13.03 12.15 -18.98
N SER A 104 14.29 12.40 -18.60
CA SER A 104 15.42 11.55 -18.97
C SER A 104 15.43 10.18 -18.31
N LEU A 105 14.55 9.92 -17.33
CA LEU A 105 14.35 8.63 -16.69
C LEU A 105 13.15 7.87 -17.26
N LEU A 106 12.40 8.48 -18.17
CA LEU A 106 11.21 7.88 -18.76
C LEU A 106 11.59 7.03 -19.98
N GLY A 107 10.78 6.00 -20.21
CA GLY A 107 10.81 5.24 -21.46
C GLY A 107 10.30 6.08 -22.63
N GLN A 108 10.52 5.58 -23.84
CA GLN A 108 9.96 6.19 -25.04
C GLN A 108 8.45 5.87 -25.12
N SER A 109 7.64 6.82 -24.65
CA SER A 109 6.18 6.77 -24.82
C SER A 109 5.71 8.07 -25.43
N VAL A 110 4.78 7.99 -26.38
CA VAL A 110 4.31 9.13 -27.17
C VAL A 110 3.33 10.01 -26.40
N ASP A 111 2.72 9.49 -25.32
CA ASP A 111 1.55 10.12 -24.65
C ASP A 111 1.81 10.56 -23.20
N ILE A 112 3.09 10.75 -22.81
CA ILE A 112 3.41 11.24 -21.46
C ILE A 112 3.26 12.77 -21.41
N LEU A 113 2.34 13.25 -20.59
CA LEU A 113 2.20 14.66 -20.30
C LEU A 113 3.30 15.10 -19.33
N LEU A 114 4.05 16.13 -19.72
CA LEU A 114 5.11 16.72 -18.91
C LEU A 114 4.73 18.14 -18.51
N ASP A 115 5.11 18.52 -17.31
CA ASP A 115 5.20 19.92 -16.89
C ASP A 115 6.67 20.34 -17.01
N GLU A 116 6.98 21.15 -18.03
CA GLU A 116 8.35 21.43 -18.49
C GLU A 116 9.13 20.13 -18.79
N ASP A 117 10.04 19.73 -17.90
CA ASP A 117 10.86 18.52 -18.00
C ASP A 117 10.47 17.44 -17.00
N TRP A 118 9.35 17.62 -16.27
CA TRP A 118 8.96 16.76 -15.17
C TRP A 118 7.68 16.01 -15.46
N TYR A 119 7.73 14.72 -15.15
CA TYR A 119 6.58 13.82 -15.15
C TYR A 119 5.98 13.76 -13.75
N HIS A 120 4.69 14.05 -13.67
CA HIS A 120 3.88 13.90 -12.48
C HIS A 120 3.45 12.44 -12.35
N THR A 121 4.02 11.71 -11.39
CA THR A 121 3.72 10.28 -11.24
C THR A 121 2.32 10.00 -10.69
N GLY A 122 1.71 10.99 -10.06
CA GLY A 122 0.49 10.83 -9.29
C GLY A 122 0.69 10.13 -7.95
N ASP A 123 1.93 9.79 -7.59
CA ASP A 123 2.24 9.10 -6.35
C ASP A 123 2.65 10.09 -5.27
N ILE A 124 1.94 10.06 -4.13
CA ILE A 124 2.25 10.87 -2.95
C ILE A 124 3.24 10.09 -2.09
N VAL A 125 4.30 10.75 -1.69
CA VAL A 125 5.37 10.19 -0.87
C VAL A 125 5.66 11.06 0.34
N GLU A 126 6.18 10.47 1.38
CA GLU A 126 6.64 11.15 2.59
C GLU A 126 8.16 11.02 2.69
N LEU A 127 8.85 12.17 2.71
CA LEU A 127 10.30 12.25 2.81
C LEU A 127 10.71 12.33 4.28
N ASN A 128 11.73 11.57 4.67
CA ASN A 128 12.37 11.71 5.98
C ASN A 128 13.65 12.58 5.90
N ASP A 129 14.23 12.91 7.06
CA ASP A 129 15.44 13.73 7.18
C ASP A 129 16.69 13.11 6.52
N GLN A 130 16.66 11.79 6.23
CA GLN A 130 17.75 11.05 5.61
C GLN A 130 17.66 10.98 4.08
N LYS A 131 16.80 11.80 3.46
CA LYS A 131 16.50 11.74 2.01
C LYS A 131 15.99 10.37 1.55
N GLN A 132 15.26 9.70 2.42
CA GLN A 132 14.53 8.48 2.12
C GLN A 132 13.06 8.81 2.08
N PHE A 133 12.31 8.10 1.28
CA PHE A 133 10.88 8.28 1.19
C PHE A 133 10.12 6.96 1.29
N ARG A 134 8.88 7.05 1.72
CA ARG A 134 7.92 5.96 1.58
C ARG A 134 6.73 6.40 0.73
N PHE A 135 6.17 5.44 0.02
CA PHE A 135 4.94 5.65 -0.70
C PHE A 135 3.77 5.75 0.28
N VAL A 136 2.95 6.78 0.11
CA VAL A 136 1.79 7.05 0.99
C VAL A 136 0.50 6.64 0.30
N SER A 137 0.25 7.16 -0.91
CA SER A 137 -0.97 6.88 -1.69
C SER A 137 -0.83 7.33 -3.14
N ARG A 138 -1.78 6.98 -3.96
CA ARG A 138 -2.00 7.66 -5.23
C ARG A 138 -2.84 8.92 -5.03
N LYS A 139 -2.49 10.00 -5.75
CA LYS A 139 -3.24 11.27 -5.75
C LYS A 139 -4.71 11.05 -6.17
N SER A 140 -4.93 10.12 -7.12
CA SER A 140 -6.25 9.70 -7.58
C SER A 140 -7.06 8.89 -6.56
N GLU A 141 -6.40 8.29 -5.57
CA GLU A 141 -7.05 7.47 -4.52
C GLU A 141 -7.46 8.30 -3.30
N MET A 142 -6.97 9.55 -3.21
CA MET A 142 -7.37 10.44 -2.12
C MET A 142 -8.87 10.75 -2.17
N ILE A 143 -9.55 10.51 -1.06
CA ILE A 143 -11.01 10.72 -0.93
C ILE A 143 -11.29 12.13 -0.44
N ASN A 144 -12.13 12.88 -1.15
CA ASN A 144 -12.55 14.23 -0.73
C ASN A 144 -13.77 14.14 0.18
N VAL A 145 -13.57 14.39 1.47
CA VAL A 145 -14.63 14.40 2.49
C VAL A 145 -14.86 15.84 2.95
N GLY A 146 -15.89 16.50 2.41
CA GLY A 146 -16.24 17.87 2.83
C GLY A 146 -15.12 18.91 2.59
N GLY A 147 -14.32 18.75 1.53
CA GLY A 147 -13.18 19.62 1.19
C GLY A 147 -11.83 19.11 1.73
N TYR A 148 -11.82 18.14 2.63
CA TYR A 148 -10.60 17.52 3.13
C TYR A 148 -10.19 16.31 2.28
N LYS A 149 -8.94 16.28 1.85
CA LYS A 149 -8.37 15.10 1.18
C LYS A 149 -7.93 14.08 2.25
N VAL A 150 -8.53 12.90 2.21
CA VAL A 150 -8.25 11.80 3.13
C VAL A 150 -7.56 10.67 2.39
N ASN A 151 -6.44 10.23 2.92
CA ASN A 151 -5.79 9.01 2.48
C ASN A 151 -6.52 7.80 3.07
N PRO A 152 -7.17 6.94 2.25
CA PRO A 152 -7.87 5.77 2.77
C PRO A 152 -6.92 4.78 3.47
N TYR A 153 -5.68 4.67 3.03
CA TYR A 153 -4.69 3.76 3.63
C TYR A 153 -4.31 4.15 5.06
N GLU A 154 -4.25 5.45 5.37
CA GLU A 154 -4.03 5.93 6.76
C GLU A 154 -5.15 5.45 7.69
N VAL A 155 -6.38 5.46 7.20
CA VAL A 155 -7.55 5.01 7.96
C VAL A 155 -7.56 3.49 8.08
N GLU A 156 -7.24 2.78 7.01
CA GLU A 156 -7.10 1.31 7.02
C GLU A 156 -6.04 0.84 8.03
N GLU A 157 -4.86 1.48 8.02
CA GLU A 157 -3.79 1.19 8.96
C GLU A 157 -4.20 1.44 10.42
N ALA A 158 -4.92 2.54 10.66
CA ALA A 158 -5.47 2.83 11.97
C ALA A 158 -6.49 1.77 12.44
N ILE A 159 -7.33 1.25 11.54
CA ILE A 159 -8.28 0.17 11.83
C ILE A 159 -7.54 -1.14 12.10
N LEU A 160 -6.55 -1.48 11.28
CA LEU A 160 -5.75 -2.71 11.42
C LEU A 160 -4.94 -2.76 12.73
N ASN A 161 -4.62 -1.62 13.32
CA ASN A 161 -3.96 -1.54 14.62
C ASN A 161 -4.90 -1.82 15.81
N ILE A 162 -6.21 -1.99 15.58
CA ILE A 162 -7.16 -2.40 16.61
C ILE A 162 -7.03 -3.92 16.82
N GLU A 163 -6.68 -4.33 18.03
CA GLU A 163 -6.56 -5.75 18.37
C GLU A 163 -7.86 -6.52 18.09
N GLY A 164 -7.76 -7.63 17.37
CA GLY A 164 -8.91 -8.44 16.96
C GLY A 164 -9.44 -8.13 15.57
N ILE A 165 -8.87 -7.15 14.86
CA ILE A 165 -9.16 -6.89 13.44
C ILE A 165 -8.10 -7.59 12.58
N GLU A 166 -8.55 -8.34 11.58
CA GLU A 166 -7.70 -9.12 10.66
C GLU A 166 -7.47 -8.43 9.32
N ASP A 167 -8.49 -7.71 8.82
CA ASP A 167 -8.39 -7.00 7.54
C ASP A 167 -9.34 -5.81 7.50
N ALA A 168 -9.00 -4.78 6.71
CA ALA A 168 -9.82 -3.59 6.55
C ALA A 168 -9.60 -2.94 5.19
N ILE A 169 -10.66 -2.46 4.57
CA ILE A 169 -10.62 -1.61 3.39
C ILE A 169 -11.54 -0.40 3.57
N VAL A 170 -11.04 0.77 3.20
CA VAL A 170 -11.79 2.03 3.27
C VAL A 170 -12.05 2.56 1.87
N ASN A 171 -13.32 2.77 1.58
CA ASN A 171 -13.79 3.29 0.30
C ASN A 171 -14.59 4.58 0.49
N SER A 172 -14.81 5.29 -0.61
CA SER A 172 -15.73 6.41 -0.64
C SER A 172 -17.14 5.98 -1.02
N ARG A 173 -18.12 6.65 -0.43
CA ARG A 173 -19.51 6.59 -0.89
C ARG A 173 -20.01 8.00 -1.12
N THR A 174 -20.66 8.23 -2.25
CA THR A 174 -21.25 9.54 -2.58
C THR A 174 -22.27 9.96 -1.51
N ASN A 175 -22.16 11.21 -1.08
CA ASN A 175 -23.06 11.84 -0.12
C ASN A 175 -23.45 13.24 -0.64
N ARG A 176 -24.74 13.57 -0.57
CA ARG A 176 -25.26 14.84 -1.13
C ARG A 176 -24.79 16.08 -0.37
N VAL A 177 -24.37 15.93 0.88
CA VAL A 177 -23.98 17.05 1.75
C VAL A 177 -22.47 17.29 1.72
N THR A 178 -21.69 16.21 1.85
CA THR A 178 -20.22 16.27 1.97
C THR A 178 -19.47 15.92 0.68
N GLY A 179 -20.17 15.63 -0.41
CA GLY A 179 -19.60 15.09 -1.64
C GLY A 179 -19.29 13.60 -1.50
N SER A 180 -18.50 13.22 -0.48
CA SER A 180 -18.23 11.81 -0.13
C SER A 180 -18.17 11.61 1.37
N ILE A 181 -18.40 10.39 1.79
CA ILE A 181 -18.14 9.87 3.14
C ILE A 181 -17.24 8.65 3.04
N LEU A 182 -16.48 8.39 4.10
CA LEU A 182 -15.70 7.17 4.23
C LEU A 182 -16.59 6.02 4.72
N VAL A 183 -16.39 4.85 4.13
CA VAL A 183 -17.03 3.58 4.52
C VAL A 183 -15.93 2.55 4.70
N ALA A 184 -15.84 1.94 5.87
CA ALA A 184 -14.92 0.84 6.14
C ALA A 184 -15.65 -0.50 6.03
N SER A 185 -15.04 -1.46 5.33
CA SER A 185 -15.37 -2.88 5.45
C SER A 185 -14.27 -3.55 6.25
N VAL A 186 -14.63 -4.28 7.30
CA VAL A 186 -13.71 -4.79 8.31
C VAL A 186 -13.92 -6.28 8.50
N VAL A 187 -12.84 -7.04 8.51
CA VAL A 187 -12.82 -8.44 8.94
C VAL A 187 -12.29 -8.48 10.35
N ARG A 188 -13.05 -9.06 11.25
CA ARG A 188 -12.62 -9.30 12.64
C ARG A 188 -12.43 -10.79 12.87
N ASN A 189 -11.57 -11.16 13.81
CA ASN A 189 -11.41 -12.55 14.20
C ASN A 189 -12.69 -13.05 14.94
N LYS A 190 -12.89 -14.34 14.94
CA LYS A 190 -14.10 -14.99 15.50
C LYS A 190 -14.25 -14.80 17.02
N GLU A 191 -13.18 -14.47 17.72
CA GLU A 191 -13.18 -14.27 19.17
C GLU A 191 -13.42 -12.80 19.54
N ALA A 192 -13.45 -11.90 18.55
CA ALA A 192 -13.59 -10.47 18.73
C ALA A 192 -15.04 -9.95 18.51
N ASP A 193 -16.04 -10.72 18.88
CA ASP A 193 -17.46 -10.34 18.70
C ASP A 193 -17.88 -9.08 19.44
N HIS A 194 -17.11 -8.66 20.45
CA HIS A 194 -17.30 -7.42 21.17
C HIS A 194 -16.92 -6.16 20.37
N ILE A 195 -16.19 -6.32 19.24
CA ILE A 195 -15.83 -5.23 18.37
C ILE A 195 -17.00 -4.92 17.44
N ASP A 196 -17.67 -3.82 17.69
CA ASP A 196 -18.75 -3.28 16.87
C ASP A 196 -18.35 -1.95 16.21
N GLU A 197 -19.27 -1.33 15.47
CA GLU A 197 -19.06 -0.04 14.80
C GLU A 197 -18.71 1.08 15.79
N GLU A 198 -19.37 1.10 16.95
CA GLU A 198 -19.15 2.12 17.97
C GLU A 198 -17.76 1.98 18.58
N PHE A 199 -17.32 0.75 18.86
CA PHE A 199 -15.98 0.45 19.34
C PHE A 199 -14.90 0.93 18.37
N VAL A 200 -15.01 0.55 17.08
CA VAL A 200 -14.04 0.96 16.04
C VAL A 200 -14.01 2.50 15.94
N THR A 201 -15.16 3.14 15.85
CA THR A 201 -15.26 4.59 15.75
C THR A 201 -14.62 5.30 16.96
N LYS A 202 -14.82 4.77 18.16
CA LYS A 202 -14.24 5.29 19.40
C LYS A 202 -12.72 5.14 19.41
N GLU A 203 -12.18 3.98 19.03
CA GLU A 203 -10.72 3.79 18.94
C GLU A 203 -10.09 4.73 17.90
N LEU A 204 -10.67 4.84 16.72
CA LEU A 204 -10.20 5.76 15.69
C LEU A 204 -10.25 7.23 16.13
N SER A 205 -11.25 7.63 16.94
CA SER A 205 -11.37 9.01 17.41
C SER A 205 -10.24 9.46 18.34
N LYS A 206 -9.47 8.51 18.90
CA LYS A 206 -8.31 8.81 19.75
C LYS A 206 -7.08 9.24 18.94
N ILE A 207 -7.00 8.84 17.67
CA ILE A 207 -5.80 8.98 16.85
C ILE A 207 -6.02 9.71 15.53
N LEU A 208 -7.25 9.73 15.01
CA LEU A 208 -7.57 10.36 13.72
C LEU A 208 -8.43 11.62 13.91
N GLN A 209 -8.27 12.56 12.98
CA GLN A 209 -9.14 13.73 12.90
C GLN A 209 -10.56 13.31 12.49
N LYS A 210 -11.56 14.06 12.98
CA LYS A 210 -12.99 13.76 12.84
C LYS A 210 -13.43 13.46 11.38
N TRP A 211 -12.85 14.13 10.39
CA TRP A 211 -13.19 13.93 8.98
C TRP A 211 -12.55 12.68 8.36
N LYS A 212 -11.57 12.06 9.04
CA LYS A 212 -10.94 10.79 8.66
C LYS A 212 -11.66 9.57 9.24
N ILE A 213 -12.61 9.75 10.13
CA ILE A 213 -13.34 8.65 10.77
C ILE A 213 -14.45 8.17 9.82
N PRO A 214 -14.49 6.86 9.48
CA PRO A 214 -15.55 6.30 8.66
C PRO A 214 -16.93 6.57 9.25
N ARG A 215 -17.88 6.95 8.41
CA ARG A 215 -19.29 7.17 8.78
C ARG A 215 -20.09 5.88 8.87
N LEU A 216 -19.57 4.82 8.28
CA LEU A 216 -20.15 3.47 8.31
C LEU A 216 -19.00 2.48 8.44
N VAL A 217 -19.13 1.56 9.37
CA VAL A 217 -18.25 0.40 9.51
C VAL A 217 -19.08 -0.86 9.29
N LYS A 218 -18.72 -1.66 8.31
CA LYS A 218 -19.41 -2.92 7.98
C LYS A 218 -18.47 -4.07 8.30
N PHE A 219 -18.96 -5.01 9.09
CA PHE A 219 -18.24 -6.27 9.31
C PHE A 219 -18.61 -7.26 8.22
N VAL A 220 -17.58 -7.87 7.64
CA VAL A 220 -17.70 -8.84 6.53
C VAL A 220 -16.82 -10.04 6.84
N ASP A 221 -17.19 -11.20 6.27
CA ASP A 221 -16.40 -12.43 6.46
C ASP A 221 -15.08 -12.39 5.67
N LYS A 222 -15.05 -11.65 4.56
CA LYS A 222 -13.90 -11.52 3.68
C LYS A 222 -14.00 -10.21 2.90
N ILE A 223 -12.85 -9.56 2.71
CA ILE A 223 -12.73 -8.43 1.79
C ILE A 223 -12.49 -8.98 0.39
N GLU A 224 -13.42 -8.68 -0.53
CA GLU A 224 -13.20 -8.91 -1.95
C GLU A 224 -12.32 -7.76 -2.47
N LEU A 225 -11.11 -8.11 -2.90
CA LEU A 225 -10.14 -7.15 -3.41
C LEU A 225 -10.62 -6.60 -4.76
N THR A 226 -11.26 -5.44 -4.75
CA THR A 226 -11.57 -4.66 -5.94
C THR A 226 -11.15 -3.21 -5.73
N ARG A 227 -9.85 -2.96 -5.84
CA ARG A 227 -9.34 -1.66 -6.28
C ARG A 227 -8.62 -1.91 -7.60
N THR A 228 -9.37 -1.85 -8.67
CA THR A 228 -8.88 -1.69 -10.03
C THR A 228 -9.46 -0.40 -10.59
#